data_031da19181d13dfe08ae815fd75721ab
#
_entry.id   031da19181d13dfe08ae815fd75721ab
#
_cell.length_a   1.000
_cell.length_b   1.000
_cell.length_c   1.000
_cell.angle_alpha   90.00
_cell.angle_beta   90.00
_cell.angle_gamma   90.00
#
_symmetry.space_group_name_H-M   'P 1'
#
loop_
_entity.id
_entity.type
_entity.pdbx_description
1 polymer ?
#
loop_
_entity_poly.entity_id
_entity_poly.type
_entity_poly.pdbx_seq_one_letter_code
_entity_poly.pdbx_strand_id
1 'polypeptide(L)'
;MRAVITVAGKDRVGIIASVTQTLAQQNVNVLDITQTILPPDFFTMVMLVDLSACTASIGEMSDLLEQAGREQGLSIRIQREDIFNAMHRI
;
A
#
# COMPACT_ATOMS: atom_id res chain seq x y z
N MET A 1 -9.55 -8.21 9.32
CA MET A 1 -8.13 -7.90 9.61
C MET A 1 -7.73 -6.62 8.90
N ARG A 2 -7.03 -5.76 9.59
CA ARG A 2 -6.52 -4.52 9.00
C ARG A 2 -5.03 -4.63 8.72
N ALA A 3 -4.60 -3.90 7.68
CA ALA A 3 -3.21 -3.88 7.28
C ALA A 3 -2.80 -2.45 6.91
N VAL A 4 -1.50 -2.22 6.90
CA VAL A 4 -0.90 -0.96 6.49
C VAL A 4 -0.10 -1.19 5.21
N ILE A 5 -0.36 -0.37 4.20
CA ILE A 5 0.36 -0.41 2.93
C ILE A 5 1.20 0.86 2.84
N THR A 6 2.49 0.68 2.55
CA THR A 6 3.41 1.79 2.33
C THR A 6 3.87 1.78 0.88
N VAL A 7 3.85 2.96 0.25
CA VAL A 7 4.26 3.14 -1.14
C VAL A 7 5.32 4.24 -1.18
N ALA A 8 6.43 3.99 -1.85
CA ALA A 8 7.51 4.96 -1.97
C ALA A 8 8.19 4.85 -3.33
N GLY A 9 8.56 5.97 -3.89
CA GLY A 9 9.27 6.02 -5.16
C GLY A 9 9.19 7.39 -5.81
N LYS A 10 9.68 7.47 -7.02
CA LYS A 10 9.64 8.73 -7.77
C LYS A 10 8.20 9.09 -8.12
N ASP A 11 7.82 10.34 -7.86
CA ASP A 11 6.49 10.83 -8.15
C ASP A 11 6.17 10.81 -9.65
N ARG A 12 4.95 10.42 -9.96
CA ARG A 12 4.42 10.40 -11.33
C ARG A 12 2.90 10.38 -11.31
N VAL A 13 2.30 10.74 -12.44
CA VAL A 13 0.85 10.69 -12.59
C VAL A 13 0.36 9.25 -12.52
N GLY A 14 -0.73 9.02 -11.78
CA GLY A 14 -1.45 7.76 -11.78
C GLY A 14 -1.04 6.77 -10.69
N ILE A 15 -0.12 7.13 -9.78
CA ILE A 15 0.30 6.21 -8.70
C ILE A 15 -0.89 5.79 -7.84
N ILE A 16 -1.64 6.77 -7.31
CA ILE A 16 -2.76 6.49 -6.42
C ILE A 16 -3.82 5.67 -7.16
N ALA A 17 -4.14 6.04 -8.39
CA ALA A 17 -5.13 5.32 -9.19
C ALA A 17 -4.73 3.86 -9.42
N SER A 18 -3.47 3.61 -9.74
CA SER A 18 -2.95 2.28 -9.99
C SER A 18 -3.01 1.40 -8.72
N VAL A 19 -2.55 1.93 -7.60
CA VAL A 19 -2.54 1.18 -6.34
C VAL A 19 -3.97 0.89 -5.88
N THR A 20 -4.85 1.88 -5.90
CA THR A 20 -6.22 1.70 -5.45
C THR A 20 -7.02 0.78 -6.38
N GLN A 21 -6.74 0.78 -7.68
CA GLN A 21 -7.36 -0.15 -8.60
C GLN A 21 -7.00 -1.61 -8.27
N THR A 22 -5.73 -1.86 -7.99
CA THR A 22 -5.29 -3.19 -7.56
C THR A 22 -6.00 -3.62 -6.28
N LEU A 23 -6.14 -2.72 -5.31
CA LEU A 23 -6.85 -3.01 -4.07
C LEU A 23 -8.33 -3.29 -4.31
N ALA A 24 -8.99 -2.49 -5.15
CA ALA A 24 -10.40 -2.67 -5.47
C ALA A 24 -10.66 -4.02 -6.13
N GLN A 25 -9.80 -4.46 -7.01
CA GLN A 25 -9.91 -5.76 -7.68
C GLN A 25 -9.84 -6.93 -6.69
N GLN A 26 -9.19 -6.74 -5.56
CA GLN A 26 -9.06 -7.76 -4.52
C GLN A 26 -10.06 -7.57 -3.37
N ASN A 27 -11.04 -6.68 -3.53
CA ASN A 27 -12.03 -6.35 -2.50
C ASN A 27 -11.40 -5.85 -1.20
N VAL A 28 -10.36 -5.06 -1.31
CA VAL A 28 -9.71 -4.40 -0.17
C VAL A 28 -10.31 -3.02 -0.01
N ASN A 29 -10.82 -2.72 1.19
CA ASN A 29 -11.38 -1.40 1.48
C ASN A 29 -10.32 -0.49 2.09
N VAL A 30 -10.20 0.72 1.55
CA VAL A 30 -9.27 1.72 2.06
C VAL A 30 -9.96 2.53 3.15
N LEU A 31 -9.37 2.54 4.35
CA LEU A 31 -9.93 3.23 5.51
C LEU A 31 -9.31 4.61 5.70
N ASP A 32 -8.03 4.77 5.37
CA ASP A 32 -7.33 6.03 5.53
C ASP A 32 -6.15 6.09 4.57
N ILE A 33 -5.81 7.28 4.11
CA ILE A 33 -4.66 7.54 3.25
C ILE A 33 -3.95 8.79 3.74
N THR A 34 -2.62 8.68 3.87
CA THR A 34 -1.74 9.81 4.08
C THR A 34 -0.70 9.81 2.98
N GLN A 35 -0.60 10.92 2.26
CA GLN A 35 0.30 11.03 1.11
C GLN A 35 1.13 12.31 1.22
N THR A 36 2.43 12.20 0.93
CA THR A 36 3.35 13.33 0.98
C THR A 36 4.30 13.24 -0.19
N ILE A 37 4.58 14.37 -0.82
CA ILE A 37 5.62 14.49 -1.84
C ILE A 37 6.80 15.21 -1.19
N LEU A 38 7.92 14.49 -1.05
CA LEU A 38 9.15 15.07 -0.55
C LEU A 38 9.95 15.67 -1.69
N PRO A 39 10.55 16.87 -1.50
CA PRO A 39 11.36 17.46 -2.57
C PRO A 39 12.54 16.55 -2.94
N PRO A 40 12.93 16.50 -4.22
CA PRO A 40 12.33 17.22 -5.34
C PRO A 40 11.08 16.54 -5.93
N ASP A 41 10.96 15.22 -5.85
CA ASP A 41 9.87 14.50 -6.50
C ASP A 41 9.69 13.08 -5.92
N PHE A 42 9.91 12.92 -4.60
CA PHE A 42 9.79 11.62 -3.95
C PHE A 42 8.39 11.43 -3.37
N PHE A 43 7.65 10.49 -3.93
CA PHE A 43 6.30 10.14 -3.50
C PHE A 43 6.35 9.18 -2.31
N THR A 44 5.60 9.48 -1.26
CA THR A 44 5.39 8.58 -0.12
C THR A 44 3.90 8.52 0.20
N MET A 45 3.41 7.33 0.51
CA MET A 45 2.00 7.13 0.87
C MET A 45 1.88 6.01 1.88
N VAL A 46 1.03 6.22 2.88
CA VAL A 46 0.68 5.21 3.88
C VAL A 46 -0.83 5.04 3.84
N MET A 47 -1.30 3.82 3.71
CA MET A 47 -2.72 3.50 3.63
C MET A 47 -3.08 2.51 4.72
N LEU A 48 -4.17 2.77 5.43
CA LEU A 48 -4.79 1.78 6.32
C LEU A 48 -5.92 1.12 5.55
N VAL A 49 -5.91 -0.21 5.50
CA VAL A 49 -6.89 -0.97 4.71
C VAL A 49 -7.53 -2.08 5.54
N ASP A 50 -8.74 -2.46 5.15
CA ASP A 50 -9.46 -3.59 5.73
C ASP A 50 -9.50 -4.74 4.73
N LEU A 51 -9.00 -5.89 5.16
CA LEU A 51 -8.91 -7.10 4.35
C LEU A 51 -10.07 -8.08 4.60
N SER A 52 -11.10 -7.68 5.33
CA SER A 52 -12.18 -8.59 5.75
C SER A 52 -12.91 -9.22 4.59
N ALA A 53 -13.07 -8.52 3.47
CA ALA A 53 -13.72 -9.03 2.27
C ALA A 53 -12.73 -9.54 1.22
N CYS A 54 -11.44 -9.49 1.51
CA CYS A 54 -10.40 -9.95 0.60
C CYS A 54 -10.25 -11.47 0.69
N THR A 55 -10.25 -12.16 -0.44
CA THR A 55 -10.08 -13.62 -0.47
C THR A 55 -8.62 -14.04 -0.57
N ALA A 56 -7.75 -13.12 -0.98
CA ALA A 56 -6.31 -13.39 -1.05
C ALA A 56 -5.70 -13.32 0.35
N SER A 57 -4.67 -14.15 0.58
CA SER A 57 -3.88 -14.07 1.81
C SER A 57 -3.00 -12.82 1.79
N ILE A 58 -2.47 -12.46 2.96
CA ILE A 58 -1.56 -11.30 3.03
C ILE A 58 -0.28 -11.54 2.22
N GLY A 59 0.18 -12.79 2.15
CA GLY A 59 1.31 -13.16 1.29
C GLY A 59 1.01 -12.97 -0.19
N GLU A 60 -0.18 -13.38 -0.63
CA GLU A 60 -0.62 -13.17 -2.01
C GLU A 60 -0.78 -11.69 -2.34
N MET A 61 -1.34 -10.91 -1.41
CA MET A 61 -1.44 -9.45 -1.58
C MET A 61 -0.07 -8.81 -1.65
N SER A 62 0.88 -9.27 -0.84
CA SER A 62 2.26 -8.77 -0.88
C SER A 62 2.87 -8.98 -2.26
N ASP A 63 2.71 -10.18 -2.83
CA ASP A 63 3.25 -10.49 -4.16
C ASP A 63 2.61 -9.62 -5.25
N LEU A 64 1.29 -9.45 -5.21
CA LEU A 64 0.58 -8.61 -6.17
C LEU A 64 1.05 -7.16 -6.12
N LEU A 65 1.19 -6.62 -4.92
CA LEU A 65 1.61 -5.23 -4.73
C LEU A 65 3.06 -5.01 -5.11
N GLU A 66 3.94 -5.96 -4.79
CA GLU A 66 5.34 -5.89 -5.21
C GLU A 66 5.46 -5.89 -6.73
N GLN A 67 4.71 -6.76 -7.40
CA GLN A 67 4.72 -6.81 -8.86
C GLN A 67 4.21 -5.50 -9.47
N ALA A 68 3.10 -4.99 -8.96
CA ALA A 68 2.57 -3.70 -9.42
C ALA A 68 3.57 -2.57 -9.21
N GLY A 69 4.28 -2.59 -8.09
CA GLY A 69 5.32 -1.61 -7.80
C GLY A 69 6.50 -1.71 -8.76
N ARG A 70 6.98 -2.91 -9.04
CA ARG A 70 8.09 -3.12 -9.97
C ARG A 70 7.79 -2.56 -11.35
N GLU A 71 6.56 -2.70 -11.81
CA GLU A 71 6.15 -2.19 -13.12
C GLU A 71 6.21 -0.66 -13.21
N GLN A 72 6.16 0.02 -12.07
CA GLN A 72 6.14 1.48 -11.98
C GLN A 72 7.36 2.07 -11.31
N GLY A 73 8.34 1.25 -10.93
CA GLY A 73 9.51 1.70 -10.20
C GLY A 73 9.22 2.14 -8.78
N LEU A 74 8.20 1.55 -8.16
CA LEU A 74 7.79 1.85 -6.79
C LEU A 74 8.10 0.70 -5.85
N SER A 75 8.37 1.04 -4.59
CA SER A 75 8.40 0.07 -3.50
C SER A 75 7.02 0.08 -2.84
N ILE A 76 6.31 -1.05 -2.89
CA ILE A 76 5.00 -1.19 -2.25
C ILE A 76 5.09 -2.36 -1.27
N ARG A 77 4.78 -2.10 0.00
CA ARG A 77 4.83 -3.10 1.06
C ARG A 77 3.51 -3.13 1.80
N ILE A 78 3.12 -4.33 2.27
CA ILE A 78 1.95 -4.52 3.11
C ILE A 78 2.35 -5.25 4.39
N GLN A 79 1.85 -4.78 5.52
CA GLN A 79 2.06 -5.42 6.83
C GLN A 79 0.75 -5.41 7.59
N ARG A 80 0.53 -6.45 8.41
CA ARG A 80 -0.60 -6.45 9.33
C ARG A 80 -0.48 -5.27 10.29
N GLU A 81 -1.62 -4.67 10.64
CA GLU A 81 -1.65 -3.49 11.50
C GLU A 81 -0.96 -3.73 12.85
N ASP A 82 -1.19 -4.88 13.45
CA ASP A 82 -0.61 -5.20 14.75
C ASP A 82 0.92 -5.30 14.68
N ILE A 83 1.46 -5.86 13.59
CA ILE A 83 2.90 -5.94 13.37
C ILE A 83 3.47 -4.54 13.12
N PHE A 84 2.81 -3.75 12.28
CA PHE A 84 3.23 -2.39 11.98
C PHE A 84 3.29 -1.54 13.26
N ASN A 85 2.27 -1.61 14.10
CA ASN A 85 2.21 -0.86 15.35
C ASN A 85 3.31 -1.30 16.32
N ALA A 86 3.60 -2.59 16.39
CA ALA A 86 4.67 -3.09 17.25
C ALA A 86 6.04 -2.56 16.83
N MET A 87 6.29 -2.42 15.52
CA MET A 87 7.55 -1.91 14.98
C MET A 87 7.72 -0.40 15.17
N HIS A 88 6.61 0.34 15.26
CA HIS A 88 6.63 1.81 15.36
C HIS A 88 6.25 2.30 16.75
N ARG A 89 6.26 1.41 17.72
CA ARG A 89 5.93 1.74 19.10
C ARG A 89 7.13 2.38 19.79
N ILE A 90 6.88 3.46 20.46
CA ILE A 90 7.90 4.18 21.24
C ILE A 90 7.71 3.86 22.72
#